data_d7563d76ec533b1ec87a411f497f43cd
#
_entry.id   d7563d76ec533b1ec87a411f497f43cd
#
_cell.length_a   1.000
_cell.length_b   1.000
_cell.length_c   1.000
_cell.angle_alpha   90.00
_cell.angle_beta   90.00
_cell.angle_gamma   90.00
#
_symmetry.space_group_name_H-M   'P 1'
#
loop_
_entity.id
_entity.type
_entity.pdbx_description
1 polymer ?
#
loop_
_entity_poly.entity_id
_entity_poly.type
_entity_poly.pdbx_seq_one_letter_code
_entity_poly.pdbx_strand_id
1 'polypeptide(L)'
;VALLDKYDVYEVLMEYWAETMQDDVYAVCYDGYEAGREIAYEYVTKKKKENGQTIEVKTDKIKGFEGKLLPKALIAAHFFEEDVKALDTLQGQLDEVSAKLEELAEENGGEDGLFAQLDDLKKATISARIKAIKKDPTVKEELAALKEYMSLLDAESNYKKAIKQAEADLDTKLEKKYPQ
;
A
#
# COMPACT_ATOMS: atom_id res chain seq x y z
N VAL A 1 26.15 -39.44 -20.89
CA VAL A 1 24.77 -39.46 -20.36
C VAL A 1 24.36 -38.01 -20.21
N ALA A 2 23.35 -37.57 -20.98
CA ALA A 2 22.79 -36.23 -20.78
C ALA A 2 22.09 -36.19 -19.42
N LEU A 3 22.43 -35.19 -18.59
CA LEU A 3 21.83 -34.99 -17.25
C LEU A 3 20.35 -34.57 -17.31
N LEU A 4 19.92 -34.04 -18.45
CA LEU A 4 18.57 -33.58 -18.71
C LEU A 4 18.11 -34.13 -20.08
N ASP A 5 16.87 -34.63 -20.13
CA ASP A 5 16.24 -34.97 -21.41
C ASP A 5 15.81 -33.64 -22.09
N LYS A 6 15.94 -33.62 -23.41
CA LYS A 6 15.49 -32.49 -24.23
C LYS A 6 13.98 -32.23 -24.13
N TYR A 7 13.22 -33.29 -23.86
CA TYR A 7 11.76 -33.17 -23.68
C TYR A 7 11.40 -32.56 -22.36
N ASP A 8 12.13 -32.85 -21.25
CA ASP A 8 11.95 -32.24 -19.97
C ASP A 8 12.24 -30.73 -20.05
N VAL A 9 13.31 -30.35 -20.78
CA VAL A 9 13.63 -28.92 -21.02
C VAL A 9 12.54 -28.23 -21.83
N TYR A 10 12.00 -28.90 -22.82
CA TYR A 10 10.92 -28.38 -23.67
C TYR A 10 9.62 -28.20 -22.87
N GLU A 11 9.28 -29.17 -22.02
CA GLU A 11 8.09 -29.10 -21.13
C GLU A 11 8.17 -27.89 -20.25
N VAL A 12 9.27 -27.71 -19.53
CA VAL A 12 9.49 -26.53 -18.64
C VAL A 12 9.42 -25.21 -19.43
N LEU A 13 9.99 -25.19 -20.65
CA LEU A 13 9.92 -24.00 -21.51
C LEU A 13 8.47 -23.67 -21.91
N MET A 14 7.70 -24.70 -22.27
CA MET A 14 6.31 -24.54 -22.71
C MET A 14 5.40 -24.14 -21.55
N GLU A 15 5.63 -24.68 -20.36
CA GLU A 15 4.95 -24.25 -19.14
C GLU A 15 5.25 -22.76 -18.83
N TYR A 16 6.54 -22.39 -18.83
CA TYR A 16 6.96 -21.01 -18.65
C TYR A 16 6.32 -20.06 -19.68
N TRP A 17 6.32 -20.46 -20.94
CA TRP A 17 5.70 -19.68 -22.01
C TRP A 17 4.20 -19.51 -21.79
N ALA A 18 3.49 -20.58 -21.42
CA ALA A 18 2.05 -20.56 -21.17
C ALA A 18 1.69 -19.67 -19.97
N GLU A 19 2.52 -19.67 -18.92
CA GLU A 19 2.25 -18.89 -17.71
C GLU A 19 2.62 -17.41 -17.84
N THR A 20 3.62 -17.07 -18.67
CA THR A 20 4.21 -15.72 -18.66
C THR A 20 4.05 -14.93 -19.94
N MET A 21 3.94 -15.57 -21.08
CA MET A 21 4.04 -14.89 -22.39
C MET A 21 2.84 -15.16 -23.32
N GLN A 22 2.12 -16.24 -23.12
CA GLN A 22 1.11 -16.69 -24.07
C GLN A 22 0.00 -15.65 -24.29
N ASP A 23 -0.53 -15.10 -23.22
CA ASP A 23 -1.64 -14.14 -23.29
C ASP A 23 -1.20 -12.83 -23.95
N ASP A 24 0.01 -12.38 -23.65
CA ASP A 24 0.59 -11.16 -24.25
C ASP A 24 0.83 -11.35 -25.75
N VAL A 25 1.35 -12.51 -26.15
CA VAL A 25 1.56 -12.85 -27.57
C VAL A 25 0.23 -12.89 -28.30
N TYR A 26 -0.80 -13.52 -27.73
CA TYR A 26 -2.13 -13.52 -28.33
C TYR A 26 -2.73 -12.12 -28.42
N ALA A 27 -2.60 -11.30 -27.39
CA ALA A 27 -3.06 -9.91 -27.43
C ALA A 27 -2.39 -9.11 -28.56
N VAL A 28 -1.07 -9.24 -28.72
CA VAL A 28 -0.34 -8.60 -29.84
C VAL A 28 -0.72 -9.17 -31.21
N CYS A 29 -0.99 -10.46 -31.30
CA CYS A 29 -1.39 -11.09 -32.57
C CYS A 29 -2.78 -10.66 -33.04
N TYR A 30 -3.74 -10.47 -32.09
CA TYR A 30 -5.11 -10.08 -32.40
C TYR A 30 -5.30 -8.58 -32.54
N ASP A 31 -4.76 -7.80 -31.61
CA ASP A 31 -5.00 -6.36 -31.46
C ASP A 31 -3.80 -5.52 -31.94
N GLY A 32 -2.68 -6.18 -32.27
CA GLY A 32 -1.43 -5.51 -32.62
C GLY A 32 -0.77 -4.81 -31.41
N TYR A 33 0.26 -4.03 -31.69
CA TYR A 33 0.96 -3.27 -30.64
C TYR A 33 0.11 -2.13 -30.02
N GLU A 34 -1.02 -1.80 -30.62
CA GLU A 34 -1.99 -0.85 -30.06
C GLU A 34 -2.56 -1.34 -28.72
N ALA A 35 -2.61 -2.67 -28.49
CA ALA A 35 -2.98 -3.26 -27.21
C ALA A 35 -2.12 -2.75 -26.03
N GLY A 36 -0.87 -2.33 -26.29
CA GLY A 36 0.00 -1.74 -25.26
C GLY A 36 -0.46 -0.38 -24.74
N ARG A 37 -1.38 0.29 -25.45
CA ARG A 37 -1.97 1.59 -25.04
C ARG A 37 -3.29 1.43 -24.30
N GLU A 38 -3.83 0.23 -24.26
CA GLU A 38 -5.10 -0.04 -23.59
C GLU A 38 -4.92 -0.25 -22.10
N ILE A 39 -5.87 0.27 -21.33
CA ILE A 39 -5.95 0.11 -19.88
C ILE A 39 -7.21 -0.65 -19.51
N ALA A 40 -7.10 -1.53 -18.53
CA ALA A 40 -8.20 -2.25 -17.92
C ALA A 40 -8.53 -1.65 -16.56
N TYR A 41 -9.77 -1.21 -16.35
CA TYR A 41 -10.19 -0.67 -15.07
C TYR A 41 -10.64 -1.78 -14.12
N GLU A 42 -10.13 -1.73 -12.90
CA GLU A 42 -10.61 -2.54 -11.79
C GLU A 42 -11.74 -1.82 -11.06
N TYR A 43 -12.88 -2.52 -10.87
CA TYR A 43 -14.03 -1.98 -10.16
C TYR A 43 -14.11 -2.53 -8.74
N VAL A 44 -14.60 -1.70 -7.81
CA VAL A 44 -14.86 -2.13 -6.44
C VAL A 44 -15.99 -3.15 -6.43
N THR A 45 -15.72 -4.35 -5.89
CA THR A 45 -16.75 -5.37 -5.66
C THR A 45 -17.34 -5.22 -4.26
N LYS A 46 -18.66 -5.26 -4.14
CA LYS A 46 -19.37 -5.31 -2.86
C LYS A 46 -20.02 -6.66 -2.68
N LYS A 47 -19.86 -7.25 -1.50
CA LYS A 47 -20.54 -8.47 -1.12
C LYS A 47 -21.98 -8.13 -0.72
N LYS A 48 -22.96 -8.60 -1.51
CA LYS A 48 -24.38 -8.48 -1.22
C LYS A 48 -24.93 -9.86 -0.85
N LYS A 49 -25.66 -9.94 0.25
CA LYS A 49 -26.39 -11.17 0.60
C LYS A 49 -27.72 -11.18 -0.14
N GLU A 50 -27.91 -12.14 -1.01
CA GLU A 50 -29.16 -12.36 -1.72
C GLU A 50 -29.52 -13.84 -1.61
N ASN A 51 -30.73 -14.15 -1.13
CA ASN A 51 -31.24 -15.50 -0.91
C ASN A 51 -30.32 -16.44 -0.06
N GLY A 52 -29.62 -15.88 0.94
CA GLY A 52 -28.72 -16.66 1.79
C GLY A 52 -27.34 -16.96 1.19
N GLN A 53 -27.10 -16.57 -0.06
CA GLN A 53 -25.79 -16.66 -0.71
C GLN A 53 -25.13 -15.28 -0.79
N THR A 54 -23.80 -15.25 -0.60
CA THR A 54 -23.01 -14.02 -0.75
C THR A 54 -22.62 -13.89 -2.22
N ILE A 55 -23.18 -12.92 -2.91
CA ILE A 55 -22.90 -12.61 -4.30
C ILE A 55 -21.98 -11.39 -4.33
N GLU A 56 -20.90 -11.43 -5.11
CA GLU A 56 -20.05 -10.28 -5.37
C GLU A 56 -20.63 -9.47 -6.53
N VAL A 57 -21.03 -8.24 -6.23
CA VAL A 57 -21.57 -7.31 -7.23
C VAL A 57 -20.52 -6.25 -7.52
N LYS A 58 -20.12 -6.11 -8.79
CA LYS A 58 -19.26 -5.02 -9.26
C LYS A 58 -20.02 -3.70 -9.13
N THR A 59 -19.37 -2.70 -8.57
CA THR A 59 -19.89 -1.33 -8.49
C THR A 59 -19.29 -0.46 -9.58
N ASP A 60 -19.92 0.65 -9.93
CA ASP A 60 -19.42 1.62 -10.92
C ASP A 60 -18.19 2.42 -10.42
N LYS A 61 -17.71 2.15 -9.20
CA LYS A 61 -16.55 2.82 -8.66
C LYS A 61 -15.27 2.13 -9.11
N ILE A 62 -14.40 2.87 -9.78
CA ILE A 62 -13.07 2.43 -10.17
C ILE A 62 -12.22 2.32 -8.90
N LYS A 63 -11.61 1.16 -8.70
CA LYS A 63 -10.65 0.88 -7.63
C LYS A 63 -9.23 1.24 -8.08
N GLY A 64 -8.92 0.97 -9.33
CA GLY A 64 -7.64 1.20 -9.97
C GLY A 64 -7.70 0.81 -11.44
N PHE A 65 -6.56 0.84 -12.08
CA PHE A 65 -6.41 0.37 -13.46
C PHE A 65 -5.07 -0.34 -13.62
N GLU A 66 -4.96 -1.19 -14.63
CA GLU A 66 -3.72 -1.82 -15.06
C GLU A 66 -3.63 -1.75 -16.58
N GLY A 67 -2.42 -1.71 -17.12
CA GLY A 67 -2.22 -1.80 -18.55
C GLY A 67 -2.53 -3.21 -19.06
N LYS A 68 -3.18 -3.32 -20.22
CA LYS A 68 -3.55 -4.60 -20.80
C LYS A 68 -2.32 -5.44 -21.17
N LEU A 69 -1.29 -4.81 -21.71
CA LEU A 69 -0.04 -5.44 -22.12
C LEU A 69 1.16 -4.95 -21.32
N LEU A 70 1.22 -3.66 -21.01
CA LEU A 70 2.33 -3.05 -20.29
C LEU A 70 1.94 -2.78 -18.84
N PRO A 71 2.58 -3.44 -17.85
CA PRO A 71 2.32 -3.15 -16.43
C PRO A 71 2.58 -1.68 -16.08
N LYS A 72 1.69 -1.09 -15.28
CA LYS A 72 1.84 0.32 -14.88
C LYS A 72 3.15 0.61 -14.15
N ALA A 73 3.68 -0.35 -13.40
CA ALA A 73 4.95 -0.23 -12.71
C ALA A 73 6.12 0.02 -13.67
N LEU A 74 6.12 -0.59 -14.84
CA LEU A 74 7.15 -0.40 -15.87
C LEU A 74 7.11 1.01 -16.44
N ILE A 75 5.92 1.52 -16.73
CA ILE A 75 5.73 2.89 -17.25
C ILE A 75 6.08 3.91 -16.16
N ALA A 76 5.68 3.67 -14.91
CA ALA A 76 6.03 4.52 -13.78
C ALA A 76 7.56 4.60 -13.60
N ALA A 77 8.25 3.47 -13.58
CA ALA A 77 9.70 3.43 -13.41
C ALA A 77 10.46 4.14 -14.55
N HIS A 78 9.93 4.08 -15.78
CA HIS A 78 10.61 4.67 -16.93
C HIS A 78 10.32 6.18 -17.14
N PHE A 79 9.08 6.60 -16.94
CA PHE A 79 8.65 7.97 -17.24
C PHE A 79 8.44 8.84 -16.01
N PHE A 80 8.28 8.26 -14.83
CA PHE A 80 7.96 8.95 -13.58
C PHE A 80 8.88 8.53 -12.43
N GLU A 81 10.16 8.31 -12.72
CA GLU A 81 11.16 7.84 -11.76
C GLU A 81 11.25 8.75 -10.52
N GLU A 82 11.12 10.06 -10.70
CA GLU A 82 11.15 11.02 -9.59
C GLU A 82 9.93 10.87 -8.66
N ASP A 83 8.74 10.65 -9.24
CA ASP A 83 7.51 10.41 -8.45
C ASP A 83 7.60 9.08 -7.69
N VAL A 84 8.16 8.02 -8.30
CA VAL A 84 8.39 6.73 -7.66
C VAL A 84 9.38 6.88 -6.49
N LYS A 85 10.50 7.56 -6.69
CA LYS A 85 11.48 7.82 -5.62
C LYS A 85 10.89 8.67 -4.48
N ALA A 86 10.01 9.62 -4.80
CA ALA A 86 9.32 10.40 -3.78
C ALA A 86 8.37 9.54 -2.95
N LEU A 87 7.66 8.59 -3.58
CA LEU A 87 6.82 7.61 -2.88
C LEU A 87 7.64 6.70 -1.98
N ASP A 88 8.75 6.16 -2.47
CA ASP A 88 9.66 5.31 -1.68
C ASP A 88 10.21 6.06 -0.46
N THR A 89 10.55 7.35 -0.64
CA THR A 89 11.01 8.20 0.47
C THR A 89 9.91 8.41 1.52
N LEU A 90 8.68 8.68 1.09
CA LEU A 90 7.54 8.83 2.01
C LEU A 90 7.23 7.52 2.74
N GLN A 91 7.33 6.38 2.05
CA GLN A 91 7.15 5.06 2.67
C GLN A 91 8.24 4.80 3.71
N GLY A 92 9.50 5.07 3.41
CA GLY A 92 10.61 4.96 4.37
C GLY A 92 10.40 5.83 5.61
N GLN A 93 9.91 7.07 5.44
CA GLN A 93 9.58 7.96 6.56
C GLN A 93 8.41 7.44 7.40
N LEU A 94 7.40 6.84 6.76
CA LEU A 94 6.30 6.18 7.45
C LEU A 94 6.79 5.00 8.29
N ASP A 95 7.65 4.17 7.72
CA ASP A 95 8.20 2.98 8.40
C ASP A 95 9.08 3.38 9.60
N GLU A 96 9.89 4.44 9.47
CA GLU A 96 10.65 5.01 10.59
C GLU A 96 9.75 5.52 11.73
N VAL A 97 8.67 6.22 11.39
CA VAL A 97 7.73 6.73 12.40
C VAL A 97 6.97 5.58 13.05
N SER A 98 6.58 4.56 12.29
CA SER A 98 5.92 3.37 12.82
C SER A 98 6.82 2.59 13.79
N ALA A 99 8.11 2.41 13.43
CA ALA A 99 9.09 1.77 14.30
C ALA A 99 9.28 2.55 15.62
N LYS A 100 9.36 3.89 15.57
CA LYS A 100 9.46 4.73 16.77
C LYS A 100 8.20 4.66 17.65
N LEU A 101 7.02 4.53 17.03
CA LEU A 101 5.77 4.33 17.77
C LEU A 101 5.76 3.00 18.52
N GLU A 102 6.23 1.92 17.87
CA GLU A 102 6.35 0.61 18.50
C GLU A 102 7.39 0.63 19.63
N GLU A 103 8.56 1.21 19.41
CA GLU A 103 9.62 1.36 20.41
C GLU A 103 9.11 2.10 21.65
N LEU A 104 8.47 3.28 21.48
CA LEU A 104 7.89 4.03 22.58
C LEU A 104 6.76 3.29 23.29
N ALA A 105 5.97 2.51 22.56
CA ALA A 105 4.91 1.71 23.14
C ALA A 105 5.47 0.54 23.98
N GLU A 106 6.55 -0.11 23.52
CA GLU A 106 7.22 -1.16 24.26
C GLU A 106 7.96 -0.64 25.50
N GLU A 107 8.71 0.45 25.37
CA GLU A 107 9.44 1.06 26.48
C GLU A 107 8.54 1.53 27.61
N ASN A 108 7.35 2.04 27.28
CA ASN A 108 6.43 2.65 28.25
C ASN A 108 5.19 1.79 28.55
N GLY A 109 5.05 0.61 27.94
CA GLY A 109 3.83 -0.22 28.01
C GLY A 109 3.82 -1.26 29.13
N GLY A 110 4.87 -1.41 29.94
CA GLY A 110 4.93 -2.35 31.07
C GLY A 110 3.99 -1.99 32.24
N GLU A 111 3.81 -2.93 33.20
CA GLU A 111 2.97 -2.68 34.39
C GLU A 111 3.42 -1.46 35.19
N ASP A 112 4.72 -1.16 35.20
CA ASP A 112 5.34 0.04 35.80
C ASP A 112 5.64 1.16 34.78
N GLY A 113 5.23 0.99 33.52
CA GLY A 113 5.49 1.93 32.44
C GLY A 113 4.64 3.20 32.52
N LEU A 114 5.08 4.25 31.83
CA LEU A 114 4.36 5.54 31.79
C LEU A 114 2.96 5.42 31.16
N PHE A 115 2.72 4.39 30.37
CA PHE A 115 1.43 4.11 29.69
C PHE A 115 0.57 3.07 30.42
N ALA A 116 1.02 2.55 31.59
CA ALA A 116 0.32 1.51 32.34
C ALA A 116 -1.14 1.83 32.69
N GLN A 117 -1.51 3.11 32.78
CA GLN A 117 -2.87 3.55 33.08
C GLN A 117 -3.76 3.74 31.83
N LEU A 118 -3.27 3.38 30.65
CA LEU A 118 -4.00 3.51 29.40
C LEU A 118 -4.45 2.12 28.93
N ASP A 119 -5.77 1.94 28.79
CA ASP A 119 -6.35 0.71 28.24
C ASP A 119 -6.04 0.53 26.74
N ASP A 120 -5.75 1.64 26.04
CA ASP A 120 -5.52 1.66 24.60
C ASP A 120 -4.69 2.90 24.20
N LEU A 121 -3.72 2.72 23.31
CA LEU A 121 -2.85 3.79 22.77
C LEU A 121 -3.49 4.54 21.58
N LYS A 122 -4.80 4.67 21.58
CA LYS A 122 -5.52 5.46 20.58
C LYS A 122 -5.42 6.95 20.86
N LYS A 123 -5.39 7.74 19.77
CA LYS A 123 -5.31 9.21 19.83
C LYS A 123 -6.33 9.86 20.78
N ALA A 124 -7.57 9.33 20.84
CA ALA A 124 -8.62 9.84 21.72
C ALA A 124 -8.28 9.63 23.20
N THR A 125 -7.83 8.44 23.57
CA THR A 125 -7.46 8.04 24.93
C THR A 125 -6.26 8.85 25.41
N ILE A 126 -5.22 8.95 24.58
CA ILE A 126 -4.01 9.75 24.86
C ILE A 126 -4.36 11.23 25.04
N SER A 127 -5.19 11.78 24.17
CA SER A 127 -5.64 13.18 24.27
C SER A 127 -6.43 13.44 25.56
N ALA A 128 -7.28 12.52 25.99
CA ALA A 128 -8.01 12.61 27.24
C ALA A 128 -7.06 12.57 28.45
N ARG A 129 -6.09 11.65 28.44
CA ARG A 129 -5.08 11.51 29.49
C ARG A 129 -4.21 12.77 29.61
N ILE A 130 -3.69 13.28 28.49
CA ILE A 130 -2.90 14.54 28.44
C ILE A 130 -3.69 15.69 29.09
N LYS A 131 -4.99 15.81 28.82
CA LYS A 131 -5.83 16.85 29.41
C LYS A 131 -5.99 16.67 30.92
N ALA A 132 -6.11 15.43 31.39
CA ALA A 132 -6.27 15.11 32.81
C ALA A 132 -5.00 15.44 33.61
N ILE A 133 -3.81 15.07 33.10
CA ILE A 133 -2.53 15.22 33.80
C ILE A 133 -1.84 16.57 33.58
N LYS A 134 -2.34 17.39 32.67
CA LYS A 134 -1.72 18.68 32.28
C LYS A 134 -1.44 19.63 33.47
N LYS A 135 -2.21 19.50 34.56
CA LYS A 135 -2.10 20.37 35.75
C LYS A 135 -1.27 19.74 36.85
N ASP A 136 -0.83 18.51 36.72
CA ASP A 136 -0.11 17.79 37.75
C ASP A 136 1.40 17.87 37.51
N PRO A 137 2.19 18.50 38.39
CA PRO A 137 3.63 18.64 38.19
C PRO A 137 4.42 17.35 38.43
N THR A 138 3.79 16.32 39.03
CA THR A 138 4.46 15.06 39.39
C THR A 138 4.63 14.11 38.20
N VAL A 139 3.83 14.27 37.16
CA VAL A 139 3.78 13.36 35.97
C VAL A 139 4.35 14.01 34.70
N LYS A 140 5.39 14.84 34.85
CA LYS A 140 6.01 15.55 33.71
C LYS A 140 6.58 14.62 32.66
N GLU A 141 7.18 13.49 33.06
CA GLU A 141 7.77 12.49 32.19
C GLU A 141 6.68 11.77 31.38
N GLU A 142 5.61 11.33 32.03
CA GLU A 142 4.44 10.74 31.35
C GLU A 142 3.86 11.73 30.33
N LEU A 143 3.70 12.98 30.70
CA LEU A 143 3.15 14.01 29.82
C LEU A 143 4.06 14.30 28.61
N ALA A 144 5.38 14.22 28.77
CA ALA A 144 6.34 14.36 27.66
C ALA A 144 6.24 13.17 26.71
N ALA A 145 6.28 11.95 27.23
CA ALA A 145 6.16 10.72 26.44
C ALA A 145 4.83 10.65 25.68
N LEU A 146 3.71 10.99 26.32
CA LEU A 146 2.40 11.02 25.67
C LEU A 146 2.30 12.07 24.56
N LYS A 147 2.93 13.23 24.73
CA LYS A 147 2.97 14.26 23.67
C LYS A 147 3.83 13.82 22.50
N GLU A 148 4.97 13.19 22.76
CA GLU A 148 5.84 12.65 21.74
C GLU A 148 5.12 11.56 20.94
N TYR A 149 4.51 10.60 21.63
CA TYR A 149 3.71 9.56 21.02
C TYR A 149 2.57 10.14 20.16
N MET A 150 1.88 11.17 20.66
CA MET A 150 0.81 11.84 19.91
C MET A 150 1.33 12.54 18.66
N SER A 151 2.50 13.18 18.74
CA SER A 151 3.12 13.83 17.58
C SER A 151 3.52 12.82 16.50
N LEU A 152 3.99 11.63 16.90
CA LEU A 152 4.30 10.55 16.00
C LEU A 152 3.04 9.95 15.35
N LEU A 153 1.93 9.79 16.08
CA LEU A 153 0.64 9.38 15.51
C LEU A 153 0.11 10.40 14.49
N ASP A 154 0.31 11.68 14.74
CA ASP A 154 -0.07 12.74 13.79
C ASP A 154 0.83 12.70 12.55
N ALA A 155 2.13 12.48 12.71
CA ALA A 155 3.07 12.31 11.63
C ALA A 155 2.73 11.07 10.78
N GLU A 156 2.47 9.92 11.42
CA GLU A 156 2.04 8.69 10.75
C GLU A 156 0.77 8.92 9.89
N SER A 157 -0.23 9.58 10.46
CA SER A 157 -1.46 9.92 9.75
C SER A 157 -1.22 10.85 8.56
N ASN A 158 -0.29 11.80 8.69
CA ASN A 158 0.05 12.73 7.63
C ASN A 158 0.82 12.04 6.51
N TYR A 159 1.79 11.16 6.83
CA TYR A 159 2.49 10.37 5.83
C TYR A 159 1.55 9.43 5.08
N LYS A 160 0.65 8.73 5.76
CA LYS A 160 -0.38 7.89 5.12
C LYS A 160 -1.25 8.68 4.13
N LYS A 161 -1.60 9.94 4.48
CA LYS A 161 -2.37 10.81 3.57
C LYS A 161 -1.52 11.29 2.39
N ALA A 162 -0.26 11.65 2.64
CA ALA A 162 0.66 12.11 1.60
C ALA A 162 0.96 11.00 0.59
N ILE A 163 1.20 9.76 1.06
CA ILE A 163 1.40 8.59 0.21
C ILE A 163 0.17 8.36 -0.66
N LYS A 164 -1.02 8.32 -0.05
CA LYS A 164 -2.27 8.13 -0.80
C LYS A 164 -2.51 9.21 -1.85
N GLN A 165 -2.14 10.46 -1.56
CA GLN A 165 -2.26 11.55 -2.53
C GLN A 165 -1.24 11.39 -3.65
N ALA A 166 0.02 11.08 -3.32
CA ALA A 166 1.07 10.88 -4.31
C ALA A 166 0.78 9.68 -5.22
N GLU A 167 0.23 8.58 -4.69
CA GLU A 167 -0.24 7.44 -5.48
C GLU A 167 -1.36 7.83 -6.45
N ALA A 168 -2.35 8.59 -5.99
CA ALA A 168 -3.45 9.06 -6.83
C ALA A 168 -2.99 10.02 -7.93
N ASP A 169 -2.03 10.89 -7.61
CA ASP A 169 -1.43 11.81 -8.57
C ASP A 169 -0.60 11.06 -9.63
N LEU A 170 0.17 10.06 -9.21
CA LEU A 170 0.92 9.18 -10.10
C LEU A 170 -0.02 8.36 -10.99
N ASP A 171 -1.06 7.76 -10.44
CA ASP A 171 -2.07 7.03 -11.21
C ASP A 171 -2.73 7.93 -12.27
N THR A 172 -3.04 9.17 -11.93
CA THR A 172 -3.59 10.14 -12.89
C THR A 172 -2.61 10.49 -14.02
N LYS A 173 -1.31 10.58 -13.71
CA LYS A 173 -0.27 10.81 -14.73
C LYS A 173 -0.11 9.60 -15.64
N LEU A 174 -0.11 8.39 -15.06
CA LEU A 174 0.00 7.13 -15.78
C LEU A 174 -1.18 6.91 -16.73
N GLU A 175 -2.42 7.13 -16.25
CA GLU A 175 -3.63 7.01 -17.06
C GLU A 175 -3.58 7.89 -18.32
N LYS A 176 -3.03 9.10 -18.19
CA LYS A 176 -2.83 10.01 -19.32
C LYS A 176 -1.66 9.60 -20.23
N LYS A 177 -0.71 8.84 -19.72
CA LYS A 177 0.49 8.44 -20.48
C LYS A 177 0.26 7.24 -21.37
N TYR A 178 -0.59 6.29 -20.97
CA TYR A 178 -0.85 5.07 -21.74
C TYR A 178 -1.30 5.30 -23.19
N PRO A 179 -2.20 6.24 -23.50
CA PRO A 179 -2.63 6.49 -24.88
C PRO A 179 -1.59 7.15 -25.79
N GLN A 180 -0.46 7.62 -25.23
CA GLN A 180 0.60 8.33 -25.95
C GLN A 180 1.69 7.40 -26.48
#